data_706703eb44d5813194c3bffd1f23a63d
#
_entry.id   706703eb44d5813194c3bffd1f23a63d
#
_cell.length_a   1.000
_cell.length_b   1.000
_cell.length_c   1.000
_cell.angle_alpha   90.00
_cell.angle_beta   90.00
_cell.angle_gamma   90.00
#
_symmetry.space_group_name_H-M   'P 1'
#
loop_
_entity.id
_entity.type
_entity.pdbx_description
1 polymer ?
#
loop_
_entity_poly.entity_id
_entity_poly.type
_entity_poly.pdbx_seq_one_letter_code
_entity_poly.pdbx_strand_id
1 'polypeptide(L)'
;MDGPPLKVKSFEISKRLVFQAWEKVQANQGAPGVDAVSIAEFGSAQRDNLYKLWNRMSSGSYFPGPVRAVEIPKDHGAGVRTLGVPNVADRVSQTAASMLLEATLEPIFHPDSYGYRPGRSAHDALAATRQRCWKQDWIVDFDIRAFLDVCSYCFLSDCQGWNSACSGAGGSMRSPFRRPVRT
;
A
#
# COMPACT_ATOMS: atom_id res chain seq x y z
N MET A 1 2.47 -44.86 -17.87
CA MET A 1 2.28 -44.59 -16.39
C MET A 1 2.28 -43.08 -16.21
N ASP A 2 1.10 -42.48 -16.40
CA ASP A 2 0.96 -41.02 -16.22
C ASP A 2 0.85 -40.72 -14.73
N GLY A 3 1.86 -40.10 -14.18
CA GLY A 3 1.84 -39.63 -12.81
C GLY A 3 0.74 -38.58 -12.60
N PRO A 4 0.22 -38.39 -11.37
CA PRO A 4 -0.81 -37.42 -11.12
C PRO A 4 -0.33 -36.02 -11.57
N PRO A 5 -1.20 -35.20 -12.21
CA PRO A 5 -0.81 -33.90 -12.71
C PRO A 5 -0.26 -33.06 -11.54
N LEU A 6 0.94 -32.55 -11.71
CA LEU A 6 1.55 -31.59 -10.78
C LEU A 6 0.55 -30.42 -10.66
N LYS A 7 0.01 -30.21 -9.46
CA LYS A 7 -0.83 -29.04 -9.16
C LYS A 7 0.01 -27.79 -9.36
N VAL A 8 -0.10 -27.20 -10.54
CA VAL A 8 0.51 -25.89 -10.84
C VAL A 8 -0.17 -24.86 -9.95
N LYS A 9 0.62 -24.11 -9.20
CA LYS A 9 0.10 -23.04 -8.35
C LYS A 9 -0.32 -21.87 -9.22
N SER A 10 -1.39 -21.20 -8.85
CA SER A 10 -1.98 -20.11 -9.62
C SER A 10 -1.05 -18.89 -9.73
N PHE A 11 -0.20 -18.69 -8.71
CA PHE A 11 0.75 -17.57 -8.68
C PHE A 11 2.18 -18.07 -8.40
N GLU A 12 3.12 -17.56 -9.20
CA GLU A 12 4.55 -17.88 -9.06
C GLU A 12 5.20 -17.00 -7.99
N ILE A 13 5.01 -17.36 -6.72
CA ILE A 13 5.59 -16.67 -5.57
C ILE A 13 6.67 -17.56 -4.97
N SER A 14 7.92 -17.08 -4.92
CA SER A 14 9.01 -17.83 -4.30
C SER A 14 8.92 -17.81 -2.77
N LYS A 15 9.28 -18.93 -2.12
CA LYS A 15 9.35 -18.99 -0.66
C LYS A 15 10.36 -17.98 -0.10
N ARG A 16 11.44 -17.72 -0.84
CA ARG A 16 12.47 -16.75 -0.48
C ARG A 16 11.92 -15.34 -0.40
N LEU A 17 11.03 -14.96 -1.32
CA LEU A 17 10.39 -13.66 -1.30
C LEU A 17 9.54 -13.45 -0.03
N VAL A 18 8.76 -14.46 0.35
CA VAL A 18 7.94 -14.40 1.57
C VAL A 18 8.82 -14.31 2.82
N PHE A 19 9.96 -15.00 2.81
CA PHE A 19 10.93 -14.89 3.89
C PHE A 19 11.55 -13.48 3.97
N GLN A 20 11.97 -12.91 2.86
CA GLN A 20 12.49 -11.54 2.80
C GLN A 20 11.43 -10.49 3.24
N ALA A 21 10.18 -10.71 2.87
CA ALA A 21 9.08 -9.87 3.33
C ALA A 21 8.89 -9.95 4.86
N TRP A 22 9.03 -11.14 5.43
CA TRP A 22 9.01 -11.32 6.87
C TRP A 22 10.15 -10.57 7.56
N GLU A 23 11.38 -10.67 7.07
CA GLU A 23 12.53 -9.95 7.63
C GLU A 23 12.28 -8.44 7.67
N LYS A 24 11.71 -7.86 6.61
CA LYS A 24 11.31 -6.44 6.56
C LYS A 24 10.24 -6.11 7.60
N VAL A 25 9.21 -6.94 7.75
CA VAL A 25 8.15 -6.74 8.74
C VAL A 25 8.69 -6.86 10.17
N GLN A 26 9.59 -7.81 10.41
CA GLN A 26 10.25 -7.98 11.70
C GLN A 26 11.11 -6.77 12.07
N ALA A 27 11.87 -6.22 11.12
CA ALA A 27 12.70 -5.04 11.33
C ALA A 27 11.88 -3.78 11.64
N ASN A 28 10.73 -3.63 10.97
CA ASN A 28 9.84 -2.47 11.17
C ASN A 28 9.05 -2.54 12.49
N GLN A 29 8.99 -3.69 13.12
CA GLN A 29 8.18 -3.95 14.31
C GLN A 29 6.70 -3.53 14.14
N GLY A 30 6.05 -3.15 15.21
CA GLY A 30 4.68 -2.63 15.18
C GLY A 30 3.71 -3.45 16.03
N ALA A 31 2.55 -2.85 16.29
CA ALA A 31 1.51 -3.42 17.16
C ALA A 31 0.83 -4.64 16.53
N PRO A 32 0.30 -5.57 17.34
CA PRO A 32 -0.50 -6.69 16.85
C PRO A 32 -1.81 -6.21 16.23
N GLY A 33 -2.36 -7.00 15.29
CA GLY A 33 -3.65 -6.75 14.66
C GLY A 33 -4.83 -7.13 15.54
N VAL A 34 -5.95 -7.51 14.91
CA VAL A 34 -7.17 -7.98 15.60
C VAL A 34 -6.94 -9.35 16.26
N ASP A 35 -6.09 -10.20 15.65
CA ASP A 35 -5.74 -11.53 16.16
C ASP A 35 -4.88 -11.49 17.43
N ALA A 36 -4.44 -10.31 17.87
CA ALA A 36 -3.55 -10.07 19.00
C ALA A 36 -2.18 -10.77 18.90
N VAL A 37 -1.85 -11.37 17.75
CA VAL A 37 -0.55 -12.06 17.54
C VAL A 37 0.55 -11.00 17.36
N SER A 38 1.52 -11.03 18.26
CA SER A 38 2.70 -10.16 18.20
C SER A 38 3.70 -10.67 17.16
N ILE A 39 4.65 -9.82 16.74
CA ILE A 39 5.76 -10.21 15.86
C ILE A 39 6.61 -11.30 16.49
N ALA A 40 6.87 -11.23 17.79
CA ALA A 40 7.64 -12.23 18.53
C ALA A 40 6.91 -13.59 18.55
N GLU A 41 5.62 -13.58 18.79
CA GLU A 41 4.79 -14.78 18.80
C GLU A 41 4.67 -15.40 17.39
N PHE A 42 4.46 -14.58 16.36
CA PHE A 42 4.50 -15.05 14.98
C PHE A 42 5.87 -15.67 14.62
N GLY A 43 6.95 -15.08 15.12
CA GLY A 43 8.33 -15.54 14.92
C GLY A 43 8.65 -16.85 15.65
N SER A 44 8.00 -17.16 16.76
CA SER A 44 8.22 -18.42 17.50
C SER A 44 7.87 -19.66 16.66
N ALA A 45 6.87 -19.55 15.77
CA ALA A 45 6.47 -20.59 14.82
C ALA A 45 6.70 -20.13 13.35
N GLN A 46 7.75 -19.35 13.12
CA GLN A 46 8.04 -18.68 11.84
C GLN A 46 7.94 -19.62 10.64
N ARG A 47 8.58 -20.78 10.69
CA ARG A 47 8.65 -21.72 9.56
C ARG A 47 7.27 -22.17 9.11
N ASP A 48 6.43 -22.55 10.07
CA ASP A 48 5.09 -23.06 9.79
C ASP A 48 4.15 -21.93 9.35
N ASN A 49 4.23 -20.76 9.98
CA ASN A 49 3.44 -19.58 9.65
C ASN A 49 3.75 -19.09 8.24
N LEU A 50 5.04 -18.95 7.89
CA LEU A 50 5.45 -18.53 6.54
C LEU A 50 5.12 -19.58 5.48
N TYR A 51 5.21 -20.87 5.80
CA TYR A 51 4.83 -21.93 4.87
C TYR A 51 3.32 -21.90 4.57
N LYS A 52 2.48 -21.76 5.60
CA LYS A 52 1.03 -21.63 5.45
C LYS A 52 0.67 -20.39 4.62
N LEU A 53 1.31 -19.26 4.92
CA LEU A 53 1.10 -18.01 4.20
C LEU A 53 1.48 -18.14 2.72
N TRP A 54 2.71 -18.60 2.44
CA TRP A 54 3.18 -18.83 1.08
C TRP A 54 2.26 -19.78 0.30
N ASN A 55 1.80 -20.86 0.92
CA ASN A 55 0.94 -21.84 0.28
C ASN A 55 -0.41 -21.23 -0.13
N ARG A 56 -1.03 -20.44 0.76
CA ARG A 56 -2.28 -19.72 0.48
C ARG A 56 -2.10 -18.65 -0.59
N MET A 57 -1.05 -17.85 -0.52
CA MET A 57 -0.75 -16.83 -1.53
C MET A 57 -0.52 -17.46 -2.90
N SER A 58 0.32 -18.50 -2.99
CA SER A 58 0.64 -19.16 -4.26
C SER A 58 -0.55 -19.89 -4.90
N SER A 59 -1.49 -20.37 -4.10
CA SER A 59 -2.72 -21.02 -4.58
C SER A 59 -3.86 -20.05 -4.89
N GLY A 60 -3.70 -18.75 -4.58
CA GLY A 60 -4.77 -17.76 -4.74
C GLY A 60 -5.90 -17.90 -3.70
N SER A 61 -5.70 -18.69 -2.64
CA SER A 61 -6.68 -18.88 -1.57
C SER A 61 -6.42 -18.01 -0.34
N TYR A 62 -5.54 -17.01 -0.47
CA TYR A 62 -5.27 -16.07 0.61
C TYR A 62 -6.35 -14.98 0.66
N PHE A 63 -6.97 -14.84 1.82
CA PHE A 63 -7.87 -13.73 2.13
C PHE A 63 -7.35 -13.02 3.38
N PRO A 64 -7.18 -11.69 3.34
CA PRO A 64 -6.74 -10.91 4.49
C PRO A 64 -7.80 -10.95 5.60
N GLY A 65 -7.33 -10.88 6.84
CA GLY A 65 -8.18 -10.78 8.01
C GLY A 65 -8.73 -9.36 8.24
N PRO A 66 -9.62 -9.20 9.22
CA PRO A 66 -10.08 -7.87 9.61
C PRO A 66 -8.94 -7.03 10.17
N VAL A 67 -9.05 -5.72 9.99
CA VAL A 67 -8.05 -4.73 10.41
C VAL A 67 -8.48 -4.10 11.73
N ARG A 68 -7.55 -3.96 12.68
CA ARG A 68 -7.81 -3.28 13.96
C ARG A 68 -7.80 -1.77 13.76
N ALA A 69 -8.92 -1.13 14.03
CA ALA A 69 -9.03 0.33 14.00
C ALA A 69 -8.40 0.93 15.27
N VAL A 70 -7.50 1.90 15.09
CA VAL A 70 -6.85 2.66 16.17
C VAL A 70 -7.04 4.14 15.88
N GLU A 71 -7.61 4.86 16.83
CA GLU A 71 -7.80 6.29 16.71
C GLU A 71 -6.55 7.06 17.13
N ILE A 72 -6.07 7.95 16.27
CA ILE A 72 -4.91 8.80 16.52
C ILE A 72 -5.34 10.26 16.40
N PRO A 73 -5.03 11.12 17.41
CA PRO A 73 -5.30 12.54 17.31
C PRO A 73 -4.49 13.17 16.16
N LYS A 74 -5.06 14.18 15.50
CA LYS A 74 -4.34 14.95 14.47
C LYS A 74 -3.43 15.99 15.12
N ASP A 75 -2.18 16.06 14.67
CA ASP A 75 -1.14 16.93 15.27
C ASP A 75 -1.44 18.43 15.14
N HIS A 76 -2.22 18.85 14.12
CA HIS A 76 -2.46 20.27 13.81
C HIS A 76 -3.95 20.63 13.67
N GLY A 77 -4.84 20.03 14.46
CA GLY A 77 -6.25 20.38 14.39
C GLY A 77 -7.15 19.56 15.30
N ALA A 78 -8.35 20.07 15.53
CA ALA A 78 -9.38 19.30 16.21
C ALA A 78 -9.82 18.14 15.31
N GLY A 79 -9.67 16.91 15.81
CA GLY A 79 -10.15 15.71 15.12
C GLY A 79 -9.27 14.49 15.35
N VAL A 80 -9.82 13.35 15.02
CA VAL A 80 -9.20 12.04 15.13
C VAL A 80 -9.08 11.45 13.72
N ARG A 81 -8.01 10.73 13.47
CA ARG A 81 -7.88 9.87 12.27
C ARG A 81 -7.86 8.42 12.71
N THR A 82 -8.58 7.59 12.02
CA THR A 82 -8.57 6.15 12.25
C THR A 82 -7.45 5.51 11.45
N LEU A 83 -6.54 4.83 12.14
CA LEU A 83 -5.48 4.03 11.53
C LEU A 83 -5.89 2.56 11.55
N GLY A 84 -5.84 1.90 10.40
CA GLY A 84 -6.03 0.46 10.31
C GLY A 84 -4.72 -0.29 10.57
N VAL A 85 -4.71 -1.18 11.57
CA VAL A 85 -3.55 -2.03 11.89
C VAL A 85 -3.87 -3.47 11.44
N PRO A 86 -3.27 -3.94 10.34
CA PRO A 86 -3.47 -5.31 9.85
C PRO A 86 -2.72 -6.33 10.71
N ASN A 87 -3.13 -7.59 10.63
CA ASN A 87 -2.45 -8.70 11.29
C ASN A 87 -1.01 -8.88 10.76
N VAL A 88 -0.16 -9.53 11.53
CA VAL A 88 1.26 -9.76 11.13
C VAL A 88 1.33 -10.54 9.81
N ALA A 89 0.51 -11.59 9.64
CA ALA A 89 0.44 -12.37 8.41
C ALA A 89 0.06 -11.49 7.20
N ASP A 90 -0.91 -10.56 7.38
CA ASP A 90 -1.35 -9.65 6.32
C ASP A 90 -0.26 -8.65 5.95
N ARG A 91 0.49 -8.15 6.93
CA ARG A 91 1.66 -7.28 6.67
C ARG A 91 2.75 -7.99 5.86
N VAL A 92 3.02 -9.26 6.16
CA VAL A 92 3.98 -10.06 5.39
C VAL A 92 3.49 -10.27 3.96
N SER A 93 2.21 -10.59 3.77
CA SER A 93 1.64 -10.78 2.43
C SER A 93 1.63 -9.49 1.61
N GLN A 94 1.27 -8.36 2.21
CA GLN A 94 1.32 -7.04 1.58
C GLN A 94 2.75 -6.65 1.18
N THR A 95 3.72 -6.88 2.06
CA THR A 95 5.13 -6.61 1.77
C THR A 95 5.64 -7.52 0.64
N ALA A 96 5.29 -8.79 0.62
CA ALA A 96 5.65 -9.70 -0.47
C ALA A 96 5.02 -9.28 -1.80
N ALA A 97 3.75 -8.87 -1.81
CA ALA A 97 3.06 -8.36 -2.99
C ALA A 97 3.71 -7.05 -3.48
N SER A 98 4.02 -6.13 -2.57
CA SER A 98 4.74 -4.89 -2.90
C SER A 98 6.08 -5.16 -3.57
N MET A 99 6.88 -6.08 -3.04
CA MET A 99 8.18 -6.45 -3.61
C MET A 99 8.07 -7.07 -5.01
N LEU A 100 7.00 -7.84 -5.28
CA LEU A 100 6.74 -8.39 -6.62
C LEU A 100 6.36 -7.29 -7.61
N LEU A 101 5.47 -6.39 -7.20
CA LEU A 101 4.95 -5.31 -8.04
C LEU A 101 6.01 -4.25 -8.30
N GLU A 102 6.86 -3.95 -7.32
CA GLU A 102 7.91 -2.92 -7.42
C GLU A 102 8.80 -3.13 -8.65
N ALA A 103 9.28 -4.37 -8.87
CA ALA A 103 10.13 -4.69 -10.01
C ALA A 103 9.46 -4.43 -11.37
N THR A 104 8.14 -4.59 -11.43
CA THR A 104 7.36 -4.43 -12.68
C THR A 104 6.87 -3.00 -12.86
N LEU A 105 6.47 -2.33 -11.77
CA LEU A 105 5.84 -1.02 -11.83
C LEU A 105 6.83 0.14 -11.80
N GLU A 106 8.00 -0.04 -11.16
CA GLU A 106 9.00 1.04 -11.03
C GLU A 106 9.41 1.66 -12.38
N PRO A 107 9.64 0.89 -13.46
CA PRO A 107 9.96 1.46 -14.76
C PRO A 107 8.81 2.23 -15.44
N ILE A 108 7.56 1.98 -15.03
CA ILE A 108 6.35 2.57 -15.63
C ILE A 108 6.01 3.91 -14.98
N PHE A 109 6.42 4.13 -13.74
CA PHE A 109 6.09 5.36 -13.03
C PHE A 109 6.67 6.59 -13.69
N HIS A 110 5.88 7.66 -13.70
CA HIS A 110 6.32 8.95 -14.21
C HIS A 110 7.57 9.44 -13.44
N PRO A 111 8.55 10.09 -14.11
CA PRO A 111 9.78 10.59 -13.47
C PRO A 111 9.53 11.52 -12.28
N ASP A 112 8.42 12.24 -12.29
CA ASP A 112 7.99 13.17 -11.22
C ASP A 112 7.13 12.53 -10.13
N SER A 113 6.99 11.22 -10.12
CA SER A 113 6.39 10.52 -9.00
C SER A 113 7.47 10.25 -7.95
N TYR A 114 7.27 10.73 -6.71
CA TYR A 114 8.26 10.67 -5.63
C TYR A 114 7.80 9.84 -4.43
N GLY A 115 6.48 9.71 -4.22
CA GLY A 115 5.93 9.06 -3.04
C GLY A 115 6.18 7.56 -3.00
N TYR A 116 6.73 7.08 -1.89
CA TYR A 116 6.93 5.65 -1.59
C TYR A 116 7.73 4.85 -2.63
N ARG A 117 8.59 5.52 -3.40
CA ARG A 117 9.45 4.89 -4.41
C ARG A 117 10.88 4.71 -3.91
N PRO A 118 11.56 3.60 -4.27
CA PRO A 118 12.96 3.40 -3.92
C PRO A 118 13.85 4.46 -4.59
N GLY A 119 14.83 4.98 -3.83
CA GLY A 119 15.77 5.98 -4.32
C GLY A 119 15.16 7.36 -4.60
N ARG A 120 13.91 7.62 -4.19
CA ARG A 120 13.24 8.92 -4.28
C ARG A 120 12.97 9.46 -2.88
N SER A 121 13.08 10.76 -2.72
CA SER A 121 12.86 11.43 -1.43
C SER A 121 11.88 12.60 -1.55
N ALA A 122 11.34 13.01 -0.40
CA ALA A 122 10.53 14.23 -0.32
C ALA A 122 11.36 15.49 -0.66
N HIS A 123 12.66 15.47 -0.38
CA HIS A 123 13.56 16.57 -0.73
C HIS A 123 13.74 16.72 -2.25
N ASP A 124 13.80 15.61 -2.99
CA ASP A 124 13.85 15.65 -4.46
C ASP A 124 12.56 16.23 -5.04
N ALA A 125 11.41 15.85 -4.49
CA ALA A 125 10.12 16.42 -4.87
C ALA A 125 10.07 17.93 -4.63
N LEU A 126 10.53 18.39 -3.46
CA LEU A 126 10.58 19.82 -3.12
C LEU A 126 11.54 20.58 -4.03
N ALA A 127 12.71 20.02 -4.36
CA ALA A 127 13.67 20.64 -5.27
C ALA A 127 13.08 20.82 -6.68
N ALA A 128 12.45 19.78 -7.22
CA ALA A 128 11.79 19.82 -8.52
C ALA A 128 10.63 20.83 -8.54
N THR A 129 9.80 20.83 -7.50
CA THR A 129 8.69 21.77 -7.35
C THR A 129 9.19 23.20 -7.29
N ARG A 130 10.23 23.48 -6.48
CA ARG A 130 10.83 24.82 -6.37
C ARG A 130 11.33 25.33 -7.72
N GLN A 131 12.07 24.50 -8.48
CA GLN A 131 12.58 24.89 -9.81
C GLN A 131 11.48 25.23 -10.79
N ARG A 132 10.34 24.51 -10.75
CA ARG A 132 9.21 24.74 -11.65
C ARG A 132 8.37 25.93 -11.23
N CYS A 133 8.11 26.10 -9.94
CA CYS A 133 7.36 27.23 -9.42
C CYS A 133 8.01 28.60 -9.71
N TRP A 134 9.33 28.63 -9.88
CA TRP A 134 9.99 29.87 -10.29
C TRP A 134 9.79 30.25 -11.75
N LYS A 135 9.31 29.32 -12.58
CA LYS A 135 9.08 29.52 -14.01
C LYS A 135 7.60 29.65 -14.36
N GLN A 136 6.70 29.45 -13.40
CA GLN A 136 5.25 29.42 -13.61
C GLN A 136 4.55 30.36 -12.64
N ASP A 137 3.64 31.17 -13.17
CA ASP A 137 2.84 32.11 -12.36
C ASP A 137 1.66 31.43 -11.65
N TRP A 138 1.31 30.22 -12.08
CA TRP A 138 0.16 29.48 -11.57
C TRP A 138 0.56 28.10 -11.07
N ILE A 139 0.02 27.74 -9.91
CA ILE A 139 0.18 26.41 -9.31
C ILE A 139 -1.23 25.87 -9.04
N VAL A 140 -1.46 24.62 -9.44
CA VAL A 140 -2.68 23.89 -9.13
C VAL A 140 -2.33 22.74 -8.21
N ASP A 141 -2.97 22.71 -7.05
CA ASP A 141 -2.82 21.64 -6.06
C ASP A 141 -4.08 20.77 -6.09
N PHE A 142 -3.89 19.45 -6.28
CA PHE A 142 -4.97 18.48 -6.29
C PHE A 142 -4.74 17.46 -5.18
N ASP A 143 -5.75 17.24 -4.36
CA ASP A 143 -5.80 16.18 -3.38
C ASP A 143 -7.07 15.34 -3.55
N ILE A 144 -6.92 14.01 -3.55
CA ILE A 144 -8.05 13.09 -3.68
C ILE A 144 -8.62 12.82 -2.29
N ARG A 145 -9.80 13.35 -2.04
CA ARG A 145 -10.49 13.14 -0.77
C ARG A 145 -10.82 11.66 -0.55
N ALA A 146 -10.45 11.15 0.63
CA ALA A 146 -10.74 9.77 1.07
C ALA A 146 -10.22 8.69 0.10
N PHE A 147 -9.10 8.93 -0.60
CA PHE A 147 -8.55 7.99 -1.58
C PHE A 147 -8.35 6.57 -1.02
N LEU A 148 -7.76 6.45 0.18
CA LEU A 148 -7.51 5.16 0.81
C LEU A 148 -8.80 4.49 1.31
N ASP A 149 -9.79 5.25 1.75
CA ASP A 149 -11.07 4.72 2.20
C ASP A 149 -11.86 4.13 1.02
N VAL A 150 -11.84 4.80 -0.13
CA VAL A 150 -12.51 4.35 -1.35
C VAL A 150 -11.78 3.17 -2.00
N CYS A 151 -10.44 3.20 -2.08
CA CYS A 151 -9.65 2.12 -2.65
C CYS A 151 -9.74 0.80 -1.86
N SER A 152 -9.88 0.87 -0.53
CA SER A 152 -10.06 -0.35 0.28
C SER A 152 -11.34 -1.11 -0.07
N TYR A 153 -12.41 -0.39 -0.39
CA TYR A 153 -13.65 -1.00 -0.86
C TYR A 153 -13.55 -1.59 -2.28
N CYS A 154 -12.85 -0.93 -3.18
CA CYS A 154 -12.69 -1.42 -4.56
C CYS A 154 -11.81 -2.67 -4.65
N PHE A 155 -10.86 -2.87 -3.74
CA PHE A 155 -9.96 -4.03 -3.79
C PHE A 155 -10.55 -5.30 -3.15
N LEU A 156 -11.58 -5.18 -2.32
CA LEU A 156 -12.19 -6.29 -1.59
C LEU A 156 -13.57 -6.70 -2.10
N SER A 157 -14.24 -5.89 -2.90
CA SER A 157 -15.63 -6.17 -3.20
C SER A 157 -15.98 -6.52 -4.64
N ASP A 158 -15.17 -6.43 -5.65
CA ASP A 158 -15.58 -6.96 -6.96
C ASP A 158 -14.56 -6.76 -8.08
N CYS A 159 -13.90 -7.81 -8.47
CA CYS A 159 -13.35 -7.93 -9.82
C CYS A 159 -14.44 -8.06 -10.92
N GLN A 160 -15.72 -7.96 -10.60
CA GLN A 160 -16.81 -8.11 -11.57
C GLN A 160 -17.63 -6.84 -11.85
N GLY A 161 -17.35 -5.71 -11.20
CA GLY A 161 -18.17 -4.50 -11.33
C GLY A 161 -17.43 -3.20 -11.70
N TRP A 162 -16.29 -3.23 -12.38
CA TRP A 162 -15.49 -2.04 -12.67
C TRP A 162 -16.21 -0.94 -13.52
N ASN A 163 -17.28 -1.25 -14.20
CA ASN A 163 -17.88 -0.30 -15.15
C ASN A 163 -18.95 0.66 -14.58
N SER A 164 -19.33 0.58 -13.31
CA SER A 164 -20.40 1.43 -12.76
C SER A 164 -20.03 2.38 -11.64
N ALA A 165 -18.85 2.25 -11.02
CA ALA A 165 -18.48 3.02 -9.83
C ALA A 165 -17.71 4.33 -10.11
N CYS A 166 -17.17 4.51 -11.32
CA CYS A 166 -16.36 5.70 -11.65
C CYS A 166 -17.16 6.94 -12.10
N SER A 167 -18.47 6.85 -12.24
CA SER A 167 -19.31 7.97 -12.73
C SER A 167 -19.80 8.94 -11.62
N GLY A 168 -19.46 8.71 -10.36
CA GLY A 168 -19.99 9.48 -9.22
C GLY A 168 -18.98 10.36 -8.44
N ALA A 169 -17.70 10.34 -8.75
CA ALA A 169 -16.72 11.16 -8.07
C ALA A 169 -16.67 12.59 -8.65
N GLY A 170 -17.59 13.43 -8.22
CA GLY A 170 -17.57 14.86 -8.49
C GLY A 170 -16.36 15.52 -7.83
N GLY A 171 -15.33 15.83 -8.61
CA GLY A 171 -14.16 16.58 -8.16
C GLY A 171 -14.56 17.99 -7.77
N SER A 172 -14.37 18.36 -6.51
CA SER A 172 -14.48 19.74 -6.03
C SER A 172 -13.24 20.52 -6.51
N MET A 173 -13.37 21.27 -7.60
CA MET A 173 -12.38 22.29 -8.00
C MET A 173 -12.33 23.40 -6.97
N ARG A 174 -11.23 23.53 -6.25
CA ARG A 174 -10.94 24.75 -5.48
C ARG A 174 -10.36 25.81 -6.41
N SER A 175 -10.83 27.06 -6.25
CA SER A 175 -10.43 28.20 -7.07
C SER A 175 -8.92 28.47 -6.98
N PRO A 176 -8.27 28.91 -8.06
CA PRO A 176 -6.85 29.18 -8.10
C PRO A 176 -6.48 30.38 -7.21
N PHE A 177 -5.51 30.18 -6.33
CA PHE A 177 -4.98 31.22 -5.46
C PHE A 177 -3.93 32.04 -6.21
N ARG A 178 -4.27 33.30 -6.51
CA ARG A 178 -3.35 34.28 -7.12
C ARG A 178 -2.45 34.84 -6.02
N ARG A 179 -1.15 34.60 -6.04
CA ARG A 179 -0.22 35.34 -5.21
C ARG A 179 0.17 36.63 -5.91
N PRO A 180 0.17 37.77 -5.21
CA PRO A 180 0.67 39.02 -5.80
C PRO A 180 2.18 38.91 -6.01
N VAL A 181 2.63 39.28 -7.21
CA VAL A 181 4.05 39.45 -7.53
C VAL A 181 4.54 40.63 -6.72
N ARG A 182 5.55 40.43 -5.88
CA ARG A 182 6.30 41.57 -5.29
C ARG A 182 7.25 42.10 -6.37
N THR A 183 7.03 43.31 -6.79
CA THR A 183 8.00 44.16 -7.49
C THR A 183 9.18 44.48 -6.59
#